data_83ddf72401b121c61da3768b7c347171
#
_entry.id   83ddf72401b121c61da3768b7c347171
#
_cell.length_a   1.000
_cell.length_b   1.000
_cell.length_c   1.000
_cell.angle_alpha   90.00
_cell.angle_beta   90.00
_cell.angle_gamma   90.00
#
_symmetry.space_group_name_H-M   'P 1'
#
loop_
_entity.id
_entity.type
_entity.pdbx_description
1 polymer ?
#
loop_
_entity_poly.entity_id
_entity_poly.type
_entity_poly.pdbx_seq_one_letter_code
_entity_poly.pdbx_strand_id
1 'polypeptide(L)'
;MQCREPRKKEDAMPKRKPSFNTIYISERVQECLRPIARCALTTVVAPMGYGKTTAINWFLAEKTKGGRAVAIRMSIYSGSIPILWRSAQDAFRYAGLDVLDAFDFPGDEASAGRVMEELCRTFAAGKTSYYLFLDDFHLLRDERAVRFICRISARLPENAHLIVASRDRFLPAGEIVRLGGNLNQIGMEQLRLNHTELAVYAHKCGAALS
;
A
#
# COMPACT_ATOMS: atom_id res chain seq x y z
N MET A 1 2.06 -48.48 -58.07
CA MET A 1 1.00 -47.81 -57.27
C MET A 1 1.55 -47.65 -55.85
N GLN A 2 2.08 -46.47 -55.49
CA GLN A 2 2.57 -46.19 -54.16
C GLN A 2 1.52 -45.34 -53.44
N CYS A 3 0.91 -45.86 -52.39
CA CYS A 3 0.01 -45.14 -51.48
C CYS A 3 0.83 -44.16 -50.67
N ARG A 4 0.54 -42.85 -50.81
CA ARG A 4 1.02 -41.82 -49.90
C ARG A 4 0.09 -41.75 -48.71
N GLU A 5 0.65 -41.97 -47.50
CA GLU A 5 -0.06 -41.73 -46.24
C GLU A 5 -0.27 -40.21 -46.00
N PRO A 6 -1.41 -39.80 -45.47
CA PRO A 6 -1.66 -38.38 -45.15
C PRO A 6 -0.90 -37.99 -43.87
N ARG A 7 -0.08 -36.93 -43.98
CA ARG A 7 0.55 -36.25 -42.83
C ARG A 7 -0.52 -35.72 -41.89
N LYS A 8 -0.53 -36.22 -40.64
CA LYS A 8 -1.30 -35.61 -39.54
C LYS A 8 -0.88 -34.14 -39.37
N LYS A 9 -1.82 -33.21 -39.57
CA LYS A 9 -1.65 -31.82 -39.08
C LYS A 9 -1.63 -31.86 -37.58
N GLU A 10 -0.51 -31.48 -36.97
CA GLU A 10 -0.45 -31.12 -35.58
C GLU A 10 -1.35 -29.88 -35.38
N ASP A 11 -2.43 -30.05 -34.65
CA ASP A 11 -3.30 -28.97 -34.20
C ASP A 11 -2.51 -28.09 -33.22
N ALA A 12 -1.95 -26.99 -33.75
CA ALA A 12 -1.33 -25.97 -32.93
C ALA A 12 -2.42 -25.35 -32.04
N MET A 13 -2.35 -25.62 -30.73
CA MET A 13 -3.20 -24.96 -29.76
C MET A 13 -3.18 -23.44 -29.96
N PRO A 14 -4.32 -22.76 -29.94
CA PRO A 14 -4.38 -21.32 -30.11
C PRO A 14 -3.57 -20.66 -29.00
N LYS A 15 -2.50 -19.95 -29.35
CA LYS A 15 -1.69 -19.16 -28.41
C LYS A 15 -2.60 -18.13 -27.74
N ARG A 16 -2.93 -18.33 -26.46
CA ARG A 16 -3.67 -17.36 -25.65
C ARG A 16 -2.90 -16.03 -25.68
N LYS A 17 -3.59 -14.94 -26.00
CA LYS A 17 -2.98 -13.60 -25.90
C LYS A 17 -2.54 -13.35 -24.47
N PRO A 18 -1.34 -12.80 -24.22
CA PRO A 18 -0.87 -12.49 -22.87
C PRO A 18 -1.87 -11.58 -22.15
N SER A 19 -2.24 -11.94 -20.92
CA SER A 19 -3.08 -11.11 -20.07
C SER A 19 -2.21 -10.29 -19.11
N PHE A 20 -2.08 -9.00 -19.37
CA PHE A 20 -1.30 -8.10 -18.51
C PHE A 20 -2.03 -7.66 -17.23
N ASN A 21 -3.28 -8.09 -17.04
CA ASN A 21 -4.07 -7.77 -15.83
C ASN A 21 -3.91 -8.81 -14.70
N THR A 22 -2.97 -9.73 -14.83
CA THR A 22 -2.72 -10.75 -13.79
C THR A 22 -1.92 -10.13 -12.64
N ILE A 23 -2.53 -10.02 -11.47
CA ILE A 23 -1.82 -9.62 -10.25
C ILE A 23 -1.02 -10.83 -9.75
N TYR A 24 0.29 -10.66 -9.61
CA TYR A 24 1.18 -11.66 -9.03
C TYR A 24 2.00 -11.02 -7.90
N ILE A 25 1.84 -11.56 -6.71
CA ILE A 25 2.64 -11.19 -5.53
C ILE A 25 3.35 -12.45 -5.07
N SER A 26 4.67 -12.47 -5.20
CA SER A 26 5.49 -13.62 -4.81
C SER A 26 5.47 -13.84 -3.29
N GLU A 27 5.73 -15.07 -2.83
CA GLU A 27 5.80 -15.38 -1.40
C GLU A 27 6.79 -14.49 -0.65
N ARG A 28 7.94 -14.22 -1.25
CA ARG A 28 8.95 -13.32 -0.69
C ARG A 28 8.42 -11.90 -0.49
N VAL A 29 7.65 -11.37 -1.45
CA VAL A 29 7.02 -10.05 -1.31
C VAL A 29 5.92 -10.11 -0.24
N GLN A 30 5.12 -11.18 -0.18
CA GLN A 30 4.11 -11.37 0.87
C GLN A 30 4.75 -11.36 2.27
N GLU A 31 5.89 -12.05 2.45
CA GLU A 31 6.66 -12.03 3.71
C GLU A 31 7.12 -10.61 4.09
N CYS A 32 7.61 -9.83 3.12
CA CYS A 32 7.99 -8.43 3.34
C CYS A 32 6.82 -7.53 3.79
N LEU A 33 5.59 -7.90 3.43
CA LEU A 33 4.39 -7.14 3.80
C LEU A 33 3.85 -7.52 5.19
N ARG A 34 4.18 -8.69 5.73
CA ARG A 34 3.65 -9.17 7.03
C ARG A 34 3.87 -8.20 8.20
N PRO A 35 5.05 -7.53 8.33
CA PRO A 35 5.29 -6.58 9.42
C PRO A 35 4.34 -5.38 9.44
N ILE A 36 3.66 -5.05 8.34
CA ILE A 36 2.67 -3.98 8.28
C ILE A 36 1.62 -4.12 9.41
N ALA A 37 1.20 -5.34 9.72
CA ALA A 37 0.20 -5.61 10.74
C ALA A 37 0.73 -5.53 12.18
N ARG A 38 1.97 -5.11 12.39
CA ARG A 38 2.61 -5.01 13.73
C ARG A 38 3.29 -3.67 13.96
N CYS A 39 3.52 -2.90 12.88
CA CYS A 39 4.20 -1.61 12.95
C CYS A 39 3.18 -0.47 12.89
N ALA A 40 3.44 0.61 13.61
CA ALA A 40 2.62 1.81 13.55
C ALA A 40 2.75 2.52 12.19
N LEU A 41 3.96 2.52 11.62
CA LEU A 41 4.25 3.09 10.32
C LEU A 41 4.98 2.09 9.42
N THR A 42 4.49 1.94 8.19
CA THR A 42 5.23 1.29 7.12
C THR A 42 5.46 2.28 5.98
N THR A 43 6.71 2.47 5.59
CA THR A 43 7.07 3.23 4.39
C THR A 43 7.40 2.28 3.25
N VAL A 44 6.85 2.55 2.06
CA VAL A 44 7.09 1.76 0.85
C VAL A 44 7.72 2.68 -0.19
N VAL A 45 9.05 2.61 -0.34
CA VAL A 45 9.81 3.55 -1.16
C VAL A 45 10.47 2.84 -2.33
N ALA A 46 9.97 3.11 -3.53
CA ALA A 46 10.55 2.59 -4.77
C ALA A 46 10.12 3.46 -5.97
N PRO A 47 10.87 3.46 -7.08
CA PRO A 47 10.49 4.14 -8.31
C PRO A 47 9.12 3.72 -8.84
N MET A 48 8.63 4.43 -9.86
CA MET A 48 7.42 4.02 -10.59
C MET A 48 7.63 2.64 -11.24
N GLY A 49 6.56 1.84 -11.31
CA GLY A 49 6.61 0.52 -11.94
C GLY A 49 7.03 -0.65 -11.03
N TYR A 50 7.51 -0.39 -9.82
CA TYR A 50 7.92 -1.45 -8.88
C TYR A 50 6.76 -2.12 -8.11
N GLY A 51 5.52 -1.84 -8.48
CA GLY A 51 4.36 -2.53 -7.92
C GLY A 51 3.98 -2.16 -6.49
N LYS A 52 4.43 -0.99 -5.96
CA LYS A 52 4.09 -0.51 -4.60
C LYS A 52 2.58 -0.59 -4.30
N THR A 53 1.80 0.12 -5.11
CA THR A 53 0.33 0.18 -4.99
C THR A 53 -0.30 -1.20 -5.13
N THR A 54 0.18 -2.01 -6.07
CA THR A 54 -0.33 -3.38 -6.29
C THR A 54 -0.07 -4.27 -5.08
N ALA A 55 1.15 -4.24 -4.53
CA ALA A 55 1.53 -5.04 -3.37
C ALA A 55 0.72 -4.66 -2.12
N ILE A 56 0.57 -3.34 -1.86
CA ILE A 56 -0.21 -2.87 -0.72
C ILE A 56 -1.71 -3.17 -0.90
N ASN A 57 -2.28 -2.96 -2.08
CA ASN A 57 -3.68 -3.28 -2.33
C ASN A 57 -3.96 -4.78 -2.18
N TRP A 58 -3.04 -5.65 -2.61
CA TRP A 58 -3.14 -7.09 -2.36
C TRP A 58 -3.15 -7.38 -0.84
N PHE A 59 -2.19 -6.82 -0.08
CA PHE A 59 -2.13 -6.98 1.37
C PHE A 59 -3.42 -6.53 2.05
N LEU A 60 -3.93 -5.36 1.70
CA LEU A 60 -5.16 -4.81 2.26
C LEU A 60 -6.37 -5.71 1.93
N ALA A 61 -6.45 -6.23 0.71
CA ALA A 61 -7.51 -7.15 0.32
C ALA A 61 -7.47 -8.43 1.15
N GLU A 62 -6.28 -9.01 1.39
CA GLU A 62 -6.12 -10.18 2.25
C GLU A 62 -6.55 -9.90 3.69
N LYS A 63 -6.19 -8.74 4.25
CA LYS A 63 -6.54 -8.38 5.64
C LYS A 63 -8.03 -8.12 5.84
N THR A 64 -8.70 -7.57 4.83
CA THR A 64 -10.13 -7.20 4.94
C THR A 64 -11.08 -8.36 4.63
N LYS A 65 -10.64 -9.46 4.05
CA LYS A 65 -11.47 -10.64 3.70
C LYS A 65 -12.31 -11.19 4.88
N GLY A 66 -11.81 -11.10 6.09
CA GLY A 66 -12.48 -11.65 7.27
C GLY A 66 -13.42 -10.68 8.00
N GLY A 67 -13.64 -9.47 7.49
CA GLY A 67 -14.52 -8.45 8.09
C GLY A 67 -14.02 -7.87 9.43
N ARG A 68 -12.81 -8.26 9.88
CA ARG A 68 -12.19 -7.80 11.14
C ARG A 68 -11.20 -6.66 10.93
N ALA A 69 -11.07 -6.18 9.71
CA ALA A 69 -10.18 -5.07 9.38
C ALA A 69 -10.85 -4.12 8.38
N VAL A 70 -10.52 -2.84 8.51
CA VAL A 70 -10.97 -1.75 7.64
C VAL A 70 -9.75 -1.14 6.97
N ALA A 71 -9.81 -0.97 5.66
CA ALA A 71 -8.77 -0.31 4.87
C ALA A 71 -9.27 1.06 4.40
N ILE A 72 -8.59 2.11 4.84
CA ILE A 72 -8.84 3.51 4.46
C ILE A 72 -7.77 3.90 3.44
N ARG A 73 -8.16 4.10 2.18
CA ARG A 73 -7.23 4.36 1.07
C ARG A 73 -7.33 5.80 0.61
N MET A 74 -6.19 6.46 0.53
CA MET A 74 -6.06 7.84 0.07
C MET A 74 -4.98 7.90 -1.02
N SER A 75 -5.36 8.37 -2.21
CA SER A 75 -4.39 8.65 -3.28
C SER A 75 -4.13 10.14 -3.33
N ILE A 76 -2.85 10.51 -3.26
CA ILE A 76 -2.42 11.90 -3.35
C ILE A 76 -2.23 12.25 -4.82
N TYR A 77 -2.95 13.24 -5.31
CA TYR A 77 -2.90 13.71 -6.71
C TYR A 77 -2.58 15.19 -6.83
N SER A 78 -2.32 15.86 -5.69
CA SER A 78 -1.99 17.28 -5.63
C SER A 78 -1.04 17.57 -4.46
N GLY A 79 -0.16 18.56 -4.61
CA GLY A 79 0.67 19.09 -3.52
C GLY A 79 -0.07 19.97 -2.52
N SER A 80 -1.39 20.14 -2.66
CA SER A 80 -2.21 21.02 -1.83
C SER A 80 -2.70 20.32 -0.55
N ILE A 81 -2.37 20.89 0.61
CA ILE A 81 -2.85 20.42 1.92
C ILE A 81 -4.38 20.40 2.03
N PRO A 82 -5.13 21.44 1.63
CA PRO A 82 -6.59 21.40 1.66
C PRO A 82 -7.19 20.26 0.84
N ILE A 83 -6.60 19.96 -0.34
CA ILE A 83 -7.05 18.83 -1.19
C ILE A 83 -6.74 17.50 -0.51
N LEU A 84 -5.55 17.33 0.06
CA LEU A 84 -5.20 16.15 0.85
C LEU A 84 -6.20 15.92 1.98
N TRP A 85 -6.49 16.99 2.75
CA TRP A 85 -7.37 16.87 3.91
C TRP A 85 -8.79 16.46 3.53
N ARG A 86 -9.34 17.07 2.48
CA ARG A 86 -10.64 16.67 1.94
C ARG A 86 -10.65 15.23 1.47
N SER A 87 -9.59 14.79 0.76
CA SER A 87 -9.45 13.40 0.35
C SER A 87 -9.38 12.44 1.55
N ALA A 88 -8.74 12.86 2.65
CA ALA A 88 -8.72 12.08 3.87
C ALA A 88 -10.12 11.97 4.50
N GLN A 89 -10.85 13.10 4.64
CA GLN A 89 -12.22 13.10 5.13
C GLN A 89 -13.13 12.20 4.29
N ASP A 90 -13.04 12.27 2.97
CA ASP A 90 -13.83 11.43 2.07
C ASP A 90 -13.48 9.93 2.21
N ALA A 91 -12.21 9.60 2.33
CA ALA A 91 -11.76 8.23 2.53
C ALA A 91 -12.23 7.64 3.86
N PHE A 92 -12.23 8.45 4.94
CA PHE A 92 -12.74 8.05 6.23
C PHE A 92 -14.25 7.85 6.20
N ARG A 93 -15.02 8.78 5.62
CA ARG A 93 -16.47 8.63 5.43
C ARG A 93 -16.83 7.39 4.62
N TYR A 94 -16.08 7.11 3.55
CA TYR A 94 -16.27 5.88 2.76
C TYR A 94 -16.05 4.62 3.58
N ALA A 95 -15.15 4.67 4.56
CA ALA A 95 -14.91 3.58 5.52
C ALA A 95 -15.93 3.53 6.68
N GLY A 96 -16.95 4.40 6.69
CA GLY A 96 -17.96 4.49 7.73
C GLY A 96 -17.50 5.26 8.98
N LEU A 97 -16.47 6.11 8.85
CA LEU A 97 -15.92 6.92 9.93
C LEU A 97 -16.03 8.42 9.59
N ASP A 98 -16.68 9.19 10.45
CA ASP A 98 -16.88 10.64 10.31
C ASP A 98 -15.94 11.48 11.17
N VAL A 99 -15.01 10.83 11.84
CA VAL A 99 -14.11 11.40 12.86
C VAL A 99 -13.30 12.62 12.38
N LEU A 100 -13.01 12.73 11.09
CA LEU A 100 -12.27 13.87 10.53
C LEU A 100 -13.16 15.04 10.09
N ASP A 101 -14.48 14.88 10.03
CA ASP A 101 -15.40 15.89 9.48
C ASP A 101 -15.45 17.17 10.30
N ALA A 102 -15.22 17.07 11.61
CA ALA A 102 -15.21 18.20 12.52
C ALA A 102 -13.87 18.98 12.56
N PHE A 103 -12.88 18.57 11.77
CA PHE A 103 -11.53 19.14 11.83
C PHE A 103 -11.06 19.67 10.47
N ASP A 104 -10.36 20.80 10.52
CA ASP A 104 -9.48 21.23 9.43
C ASP A 104 -8.12 20.56 9.54
N PHE A 105 -7.30 20.63 8.47
CA PHE A 105 -5.92 20.14 8.55
C PHE A 105 -5.16 20.90 9.66
N PRO A 106 -4.54 20.18 10.61
CA PRO A 106 -3.96 20.81 11.78
C PRO A 106 -2.76 21.70 11.41
N GLY A 107 -2.93 23.00 11.67
CA GLY A 107 -1.92 24.03 11.42
C GLY A 107 -0.86 24.14 12.52
N ASP A 108 -1.20 23.72 13.74
CA ASP A 108 -0.38 23.82 14.95
C ASP A 108 -0.39 22.51 15.75
N GLU A 109 0.37 22.50 16.85
CA GLU A 109 0.49 21.32 17.71
C GLU A 109 -0.77 21.00 18.49
N ALA A 110 -1.51 21.99 18.93
CA ALA A 110 -2.72 21.80 19.70
C ALA A 110 -3.84 21.20 18.83
N SER A 111 -4.02 21.73 17.61
CA SER A 111 -5.00 21.18 16.65
C SER A 111 -4.60 19.76 16.21
N ALA A 112 -3.31 19.50 15.97
CA ALA A 112 -2.82 18.15 15.67
C ALA A 112 -3.07 17.18 16.84
N GLY A 113 -2.90 17.66 18.09
CA GLY A 113 -3.20 16.87 19.28
C GLY A 113 -4.66 16.43 19.36
N ARG A 114 -5.60 17.36 19.11
CA ARG A 114 -7.06 17.05 19.12
C ARG A 114 -7.44 16.04 18.04
N VAL A 115 -6.97 16.22 16.82
CA VAL A 115 -7.22 15.25 15.73
C VAL A 115 -6.71 13.86 16.10
N MET A 116 -5.49 13.79 16.62
CA MET A 116 -4.88 12.51 17.02
C MET A 116 -5.62 11.83 18.17
N GLU A 117 -6.06 12.59 19.18
CA GLU A 117 -6.83 12.06 20.30
C GLU A 117 -8.14 11.43 19.82
N GLU A 118 -8.84 12.12 18.92
CA GLU A 118 -10.10 11.63 18.37
C GLU A 118 -9.90 10.39 17.49
N LEU A 119 -8.88 10.38 16.63
CA LEU A 119 -8.51 9.21 15.84
C LEU A 119 -8.16 8.01 16.73
N CYS A 120 -7.32 8.23 17.76
CA CYS A 120 -6.95 7.16 18.68
C CYS A 120 -8.17 6.61 19.44
N ARG A 121 -9.09 7.47 19.88
CA ARG A 121 -10.33 7.07 20.54
C ARG A 121 -11.20 6.22 19.60
N THR A 122 -11.36 6.67 18.36
CA THR A 122 -12.15 5.97 17.34
C THR A 122 -11.57 4.59 17.04
N PHE A 123 -10.26 4.49 16.85
CA PHE A 123 -9.61 3.22 16.55
C PHE A 123 -9.57 2.27 17.75
N ALA A 124 -9.41 2.78 18.97
CA ALA A 124 -9.39 1.98 20.20
C ALA A 124 -10.77 1.47 20.61
N ALA A 125 -11.87 2.00 20.08
CA ALA A 125 -13.23 1.68 20.50
C ALA A 125 -13.67 0.23 20.22
N GLY A 126 -12.89 -0.56 19.47
CA GLY A 126 -13.27 -1.92 19.06
C GLY A 126 -12.09 -2.86 18.83
N LYS A 127 -12.42 -4.09 18.37
CA LYS A 127 -11.43 -5.12 18.00
C LYS A 127 -11.07 -5.08 16.51
N THR A 128 -11.51 -4.06 15.79
CA THR A 128 -11.25 -3.88 14.36
C THR A 128 -9.83 -3.37 14.15
N SER A 129 -9.11 -3.96 13.22
CA SER A 129 -7.81 -3.42 12.78
C SER A 129 -8.02 -2.39 11.67
N TYR A 130 -7.30 -1.28 11.74
CA TYR A 130 -7.39 -0.19 10.77
C TYR A 130 -6.09 -0.07 9.98
N TYR A 131 -6.19 -0.04 8.66
CA TYR A 131 -5.06 0.16 7.77
C TYR A 131 -5.28 1.44 6.95
N LEU A 132 -4.49 2.48 7.24
CA LEU A 132 -4.53 3.75 6.55
C LEU A 132 -3.46 3.74 5.47
N PHE A 133 -3.85 3.81 4.21
CA PHE A 133 -2.92 3.78 3.08
C PHE A 133 -2.91 5.12 2.34
N LEU A 134 -1.75 5.78 2.34
CA LEU A 134 -1.45 6.97 1.55
C LEU A 134 -0.58 6.57 0.37
N ASP A 135 -1.13 6.68 -0.84
CA ASP A 135 -0.38 6.42 -2.07
C ASP A 135 0.11 7.72 -2.72
N ASP A 136 1.20 7.62 -3.47
CA ASP A 136 1.84 8.74 -4.17
C ASP A 136 2.26 9.93 -3.29
N PHE A 137 2.70 9.65 -2.06
CA PHE A 137 3.08 10.68 -1.07
C PHE A 137 4.16 11.66 -1.57
N HIS A 138 4.99 11.27 -2.52
CA HIS A 138 6.02 12.12 -3.14
C HIS A 138 5.47 13.37 -3.84
N LEU A 139 4.17 13.40 -4.16
CA LEU A 139 3.51 14.58 -4.74
C LEU A 139 3.27 15.68 -3.72
N LEU A 140 3.28 15.34 -2.44
CA LEU A 140 3.06 16.26 -1.33
C LEU A 140 4.41 16.71 -0.76
N ARG A 141 4.82 17.94 -1.09
CA ARG A 141 6.11 18.51 -0.69
C ARG A 141 6.05 19.35 0.59
N ASP A 142 4.93 19.36 1.27
CA ASP A 142 4.71 20.16 2.48
C ASP A 142 5.22 19.42 3.72
N GLU A 143 6.20 20.01 4.39
CA GLU A 143 6.77 19.44 5.62
C GLU A 143 5.76 19.29 6.76
N ARG A 144 4.65 20.04 6.77
CA ARG A 144 3.60 19.90 7.77
C ARG A 144 2.96 18.51 7.67
N ALA A 145 2.80 17.99 6.45
CA ALA A 145 2.27 16.64 6.24
C ALA A 145 3.23 15.56 6.76
N VAL A 146 4.53 15.70 6.52
CA VAL A 146 5.55 14.78 7.06
C VAL A 146 5.51 14.81 8.59
N ARG A 147 5.52 16.01 9.20
CA ARG A 147 5.42 16.14 10.65
C ARG A 147 4.14 15.54 11.22
N PHE A 148 3.00 15.73 10.54
CA PHE A 148 1.73 15.14 10.96
C PHE A 148 1.77 13.61 10.91
N ILE A 149 2.30 13.02 9.83
CA ILE A 149 2.49 11.57 9.70
C ILE A 149 3.38 11.03 10.83
N CYS A 150 4.50 11.67 11.10
CA CYS A 150 5.41 11.25 12.16
C CYS A 150 4.75 11.30 13.54
N ARG A 151 3.95 12.34 13.81
CA ARG A 151 3.22 12.50 15.07
C ARG A 151 2.13 11.47 15.25
N ILE A 152 1.30 11.26 14.23
CA ILE A 152 0.22 10.27 14.30
C ILE A 152 0.79 8.87 14.48
N SER A 153 1.82 8.49 13.73
CA SER A 153 2.45 7.17 13.83
C SER A 153 3.00 6.85 15.23
N ALA A 154 3.43 7.88 15.97
CA ALA A 154 3.94 7.70 17.33
C ALA A 154 2.85 7.46 18.38
N ARG A 155 1.57 7.69 18.05
CA ARG A 155 0.43 7.63 18.98
C ARG A 155 -0.67 6.67 18.53
N LEU A 156 -0.57 6.09 17.34
CA LEU A 156 -1.56 5.11 16.86
C LEU A 156 -1.66 3.95 17.86
N PRO A 157 -2.87 3.48 18.18
CA PRO A 157 -3.06 2.27 18.97
C PRO A 157 -2.58 1.04 18.18
N GLU A 158 -2.35 -0.08 18.89
CA GLU A 158 -1.78 -1.32 18.30
C GLU A 158 -2.59 -1.91 17.13
N ASN A 159 -3.86 -1.59 17.05
CA ASN A 159 -4.76 -2.05 15.99
C ASN A 159 -4.86 -1.07 14.80
N ALA A 160 -4.07 0.00 14.78
CA ALA A 160 -4.07 0.97 13.68
C ALA A 160 -2.66 1.11 13.06
N HIS A 161 -2.60 0.99 11.74
CA HIS A 161 -1.37 0.91 10.97
C HIS A 161 -1.39 1.90 9.82
N LEU A 162 -0.39 2.77 9.75
CA LEU A 162 -0.23 3.73 8.67
C LEU A 162 0.76 3.18 7.63
N ILE A 163 0.37 3.22 6.36
CA ILE A 163 1.17 2.77 5.23
C ILE A 163 1.33 3.95 4.28
N VAL A 164 2.55 4.32 3.96
CA VAL A 164 2.85 5.45 3.08
C VAL A 164 3.72 4.99 1.93
N ALA A 165 3.17 5.05 0.71
CA ALA A 165 3.92 4.77 -0.51
C ALA A 165 4.44 6.05 -1.15
N SER A 166 5.71 6.06 -1.50
CA SER A 166 6.40 7.20 -2.08
C SER A 166 7.40 6.75 -3.15
N ARG A 167 7.83 7.65 -4.03
CA ARG A 167 8.98 7.43 -4.92
C ARG A 167 10.28 7.72 -4.21
N ASP A 168 10.27 8.72 -3.34
CA ASP A 168 11.44 9.24 -2.65
C ASP A 168 11.32 9.02 -1.14
N ARG A 169 12.48 8.96 -0.48
CA ARG A 169 12.54 8.94 0.99
C ARG A 169 12.06 10.29 1.52
N PHE A 170 11.19 10.27 2.51
CA PHE A 170 10.58 11.45 3.08
C PHE A 170 10.72 11.54 4.60
N LEU A 171 11.04 10.44 5.28
CA LEU A 171 11.22 10.45 6.73
C LEU A 171 12.59 11.04 7.10
N PRO A 172 12.63 12.02 8.02
CA PRO A 172 13.87 12.50 8.63
C PRO A 172 14.57 11.38 9.42
N ALA A 173 15.90 11.38 9.44
CA ALA A 173 16.70 10.37 10.14
C ALA A 173 16.35 10.26 11.64
N GLY A 174 16.11 11.39 12.31
CA GLY A 174 15.69 11.43 13.71
C GLY A 174 14.36 10.70 13.97
N GLU A 175 13.41 10.79 13.03
CA GLU A 175 12.13 10.10 13.13
C GLU A 175 12.27 8.58 12.92
N ILE A 176 13.18 8.15 12.07
CA ILE A 176 13.49 6.73 11.89
C ILE A 176 14.01 6.14 13.20
N VAL A 177 14.92 6.83 13.86
CA VAL A 177 15.45 6.41 15.18
C VAL A 177 14.35 6.41 16.24
N ARG A 178 13.52 7.46 16.28
CA ARG A 178 12.45 7.59 17.27
C ARG A 178 11.37 6.51 17.16
N LEU A 179 11.00 6.14 15.94
CA LEU A 179 10.00 5.09 15.70
C LEU A 179 10.57 3.69 15.96
N GLY A 180 11.86 3.49 15.72
CA GLY A 180 12.55 2.23 16.03
C GLY A 180 11.82 1.00 15.51
N GLY A 181 11.48 0.06 16.37
CA GLY A 181 10.78 -1.18 16.04
C GLY A 181 9.33 -1.00 15.56
N ASN A 182 8.74 0.19 15.73
CA ASN A 182 7.40 0.53 15.23
C ASN A 182 7.40 1.03 13.77
N LEU A 183 8.59 1.10 13.14
CA LEU A 183 8.76 1.45 11.74
C LEU A 183 9.15 0.22 10.92
N ASN A 184 8.38 -0.04 9.86
CA ASN A 184 8.77 -0.98 8.81
C ASN A 184 9.13 -0.20 7.55
N GLN A 185 10.25 -0.54 6.91
CA GLN A 185 10.72 0.11 5.69
C GLN A 185 10.84 -0.92 4.56
N ILE A 186 10.04 -0.76 3.54
CA ILE A 186 10.05 -1.60 2.34
C ILE A 186 10.64 -0.78 1.21
N GLY A 187 11.76 -1.20 0.68
CA GLY A 187 12.46 -0.54 -0.41
C GLY A 187 12.26 -1.26 -1.75
N MET A 188 12.96 -0.76 -2.74
CA MET A 188 12.97 -1.27 -4.10
C MET A 188 13.37 -2.75 -4.16
N GLU A 189 14.40 -3.15 -3.41
CA GLU A 189 14.95 -4.50 -3.45
C GLU A 189 13.96 -5.56 -2.94
N GLN A 190 13.12 -5.20 -1.96
CA GLN A 190 12.09 -6.09 -1.45
C GLN A 190 10.93 -6.28 -2.44
N LEU A 191 10.63 -5.27 -3.27
CA LEU A 191 9.52 -5.31 -4.23
C LEU A 191 9.92 -5.89 -5.59
N ARG A 192 11.20 -5.74 -5.98
CA ARG A 192 11.70 -6.21 -7.27
C ARG A 192 11.55 -7.73 -7.38
N LEU A 193 10.92 -8.19 -8.45
CA LEU A 193 10.88 -9.62 -8.76
C LEU A 193 12.27 -10.11 -9.16
N ASN A 194 12.69 -11.24 -8.61
CA ASN A 194 13.88 -11.94 -9.05
C ASN A 194 13.61 -12.72 -10.35
N HIS A 195 14.64 -13.31 -10.94
CA HIS A 195 14.52 -14.04 -12.21
C HIS A 195 13.49 -15.19 -12.15
N THR A 196 13.49 -15.96 -11.07
CA THR A 196 12.53 -17.06 -10.88
C THR A 196 11.10 -16.54 -10.77
N GLU A 197 10.88 -15.50 -9.96
CA GLU A 197 9.57 -14.86 -9.78
C GLU A 197 9.07 -14.23 -11.08
N LEU A 198 9.99 -13.63 -11.87
CA LEU A 198 9.67 -13.07 -13.18
C LEU A 198 9.24 -14.15 -14.17
N ALA A 199 9.91 -15.31 -14.18
CA ALA A 199 9.54 -16.45 -15.02
C ALA A 199 8.12 -16.97 -14.67
N VAL A 200 7.83 -17.11 -13.37
CA VAL A 200 6.50 -17.50 -12.89
C VAL A 200 5.44 -16.48 -13.30
N TYR A 201 5.74 -15.19 -13.16
CA TYR A 201 4.84 -14.12 -13.57
C TYR A 201 4.57 -14.15 -15.07
N ALA A 202 5.63 -14.26 -15.90
CA ALA A 202 5.50 -14.35 -17.36
C ALA A 202 4.63 -15.55 -17.78
N HIS A 203 4.87 -16.72 -17.18
CA HIS A 203 4.06 -17.91 -17.43
C HIS A 203 2.57 -17.68 -17.07
N LYS A 204 2.27 -17.04 -15.93
CA LYS A 204 0.90 -16.68 -15.53
C LYS A 204 0.25 -15.70 -16.50
N CYS A 205 1.02 -14.82 -17.12
CA CYS A 205 0.56 -13.89 -18.17
C CYS A 205 0.39 -14.56 -19.53
N GLY A 206 0.77 -15.84 -19.68
CA GLY A 206 0.73 -16.56 -20.97
C GLY A 206 1.90 -16.22 -21.91
N ALA A 207 2.97 -15.63 -21.36
CA ALA A 207 4.22 -15.36 -22.09
C ALA A 207 5.25 -16.46 -21.77
N ALA A 208 5.92 -16.99 -22.79
CA ALA A 208 7.12 -17.81 -22.61
C ALA A 208 8.33 -16.87 -22.60
N LEU A 209 9.12 -16.92 -21.53
CA LEU A 209 10.46 -16.31 -21.53
C LEU A 209 11.39 -17.29 -22.21
N SER A 210 11.93 -16.88 -23.37
CA SER A 210 12.99 -17.57 -24.08
C SER A 210 14.34 -17.30 -23.43
#